data_8ea26d3903abc9aae1a0af0174e7eceb
#
_entry.id   8ea26d3903abc9aae1a0af0174e7eceb
#
_cell.length_a   1.000
_cell.length_b   1.000
_cell.length_c   1.000
_cell.angle_alpha   90.00
_cell.angle_beta   90.00
_cell.angle_gamma   90.00
#
_symmetry.space_group_name_H-M   'P 1'
#
loop_
_entity.id
_entity.type
_entity.pdbx_description
1 polymer ?
#
loop_
_entity_poly.entity_id
_entity_poly.type
_entity_poly.pdbx_seq_one_letter_code
_entity_poly.pdbx_strand_id
1 'polypeptide(L)'
;MKLKQNFNFNKNNKIWAKNTQSLEFSAGIFGIKFNGKFSYVYSNYEFEKAFAKKTFTNEIVSFEVNSNKKDTLFWSKNRPIPLTLEENIDYIKKDSIHTVRNSKKYLDSIDKKENKFKFHSPITGYHWKNSSLKKSFSYDGLLNLSSLSFNTVQGWNLDSGFSFRNWAAQEEKGKSTSISTKFNYGFSDNRLR
;
A
#
# COMPACT_ATOMS: atom_id res chain seq x y z
N MET A 1 -8.24 -20.51 -17.06
CA MET A 1 -7.65 -19.30 -17.69
C MET A 1 -8.07 -19.27 -19.14
N LYS A 2 -8.59 -18.12 -19.63
CA LYS A 2 -9.06 -17.94 -21.01
C LYS A 2 -8.47 -16.65 -21.56
N LEU A 3 -7.77 -16.74 -22.69
CA LEU A 3 -7.20 -15.61 -23.40
C LEU A 3 -7.96 -15.41 -24.71
N LYS A 4 -8.43 -14.18 -24.95
CA LYS A 4 -9.02 -13.75 -26.22
C LYS A 4 -8.22 -12.59 -26.77
N GLN A 5 -7.91 -12.62 -28.04
CA GLN A 5 -7.18 -11.56 -28.73
C GLN A 5 -7.89 -11.22 -30.04
N ASN A 6 -8.06 -9.93 -30.30
CA ASN A 6 -8.62 -9.45 -31.55
C ASN A 6 -7.57 -8.63 -32.30
N PHE A 7 -7.53 -8.78 -33.59
CA PHE A 7 -6.59 -8.11 -34.48
C PHE A 7 -7.35 -7.38 -35.57
N ASN A 8 -6.86 -6.19 -35.91
CA ASN A 8 -7.34 -5.43 -37.07
C ASN A 8 -6.24 -5.37 -38.14
N PHE A 9 -6.64 -5.54 -39.38
CA PHE A 9 -5.70 -5.42 -40.51
C PHE A 9 -5.47 -3.94 -40.87
N ASN A 10 -4.23 -3.49 -40.74
CA ASN A 10 -3.82 -2.16 -41.22
C ASN A 10 -3.51 -2.25 -42.71
N LYS A 11 -4.36 -1.66 -43.55
CA LYS A 11 -4.23 -1.72 -45.01
C LYS A 11 -2.99 -0.97 -45.54
N ASN A 12 -2.59 0.11 -44.87
CA ASN A 12 -1.46 0.92 -45.31
C ASN A 12 -0.13 0.19 -45.17
N ASN A 13 0.05 -0.45 -44.02
CA ASN A 13 1.28 -1.18 -43.69
C ASN A 13 1.20 -2.68 -43.98
N LYS A 14 0.03 -3.18 -44.41
CA LYS A 14 -0.22 -4.61 -44.69
C LYS A 14 0.09 -5.53 -43.50
N ILE A 15 -0.19 -5.06 -42.29
CA ILE A 15 0.14 -5.75 -41.04
C ILE A 15 -1.13 -5.94 -40.20
N TRP A 16 -1.26 -7.11 -39.56
CA TRP A 16 -2.25 -7.35 -38.53
C TRP A 16 -1.78 -6.75 -37.20
N ALA A 17 -2.50 -5.76 -36.69
CA ALA A 17 -2.22 -5.15 -35.40
C ALA A 17 -3.23 -5.60 -34.35
N LYS A 18 -2.77 -5.93 -33.16
CA LYS A 18 -3.61 -6.34 -32.04
C LYS A 18 -4.46 -5.15 -31.59
N ASN A 19 -5.77 -5.29 -31.57
CA ASN A 19 -6.69 -4.24 -31.13
C ASN A 19 -7.06 -4.39 -29.65
N THR A 20 -7.50 -5.60 -29.27
CA THR A 20 -7.88 -5.88 -27.89
C THR A 20 -7.37 -7.22 -27.44
N GLN A 21 -7.09 -7.30 -26.14
CA GLN A 21 -6.76 -8.56 -25.48
C GLN A 21 -7.52 -8.66 -24.16
N SER A 22 -8.21 -9.75 -23.91
CA SER A 22 -8.82 -10.02 -22.61
C SER A 22 -8.30 -11.32 -22.03
N LEU A 23 -7.96 -11.26 -20.74
CA LEU A 23 -7.51 -12.40 -19.95
C LEU A 23 -8.51 -12.61 -18.82
N GLU A 24 -9.19 -13.75 -18.83
CA GLU A 24 -10.08 -14.20 -17.77
C GLU A 24 -9.40 -15.34 -17.00
N PHE A 25 -9.39 -15.26 -15.69
CA PHE A 25 -8.82 -16.29 -14.84
C PHE A 25 -9.68 -16.54 -13.61
N SER A 26 -9.63 -17.77 -13.14
CA SER A 26 -10.18 -18.19 -11.86
C SER A 26 -9.08 -18.88 -11.07
N ALA A 27 -8.90 -18.48 -9.84
CA ALA A 27 -7.96 -19.10 -8.91
C ALA A 27 -8.64 -19.35 -7.57
N GLY A 28 -8.17 -20.33 -6.81
CA GLY A 28 -8.67 -20.62 -5.47
C GLY A 28 -7.51 -20.91 -4.53
N ILE A 29 -7.54 -20.31 -3.33
CA ILE A 29 -6.58 -20.54 -2.27
C ILE A 29 -7.38 -20.70 -0.97
N PHE A 30 -7.14 -21.76 -0.23
CA PHE A 30 -7.81 -22.05 1.05
C PHE A 30 -9.35 -21.94 1.03
N GLY A 31 -9.99 -22.40 -0.06
CA GLY A 31 -11.44 -22.35 -0.21
C GLY A 31 -12.02 -21.02 -0.69
N ILE A 32 -11.22 -19.98 -0.81
CA ILE A 32 -11.61 -18.68 -1.36
C ILE A 32 -11.39 -18.69 -2.87
N LYS A 33 -12.44 -18.42 -3.65
CA LYS A 33 -12.36 -18.33 -5.11
C LYS A 33 -12.17 -16.88 -5.55
N PHE A 34 -11.20 -16.66 -6.41
CA PHE A 34 -10.92 -15.38 -7.05
C PHE A 34 -11.19 -15.48 -8.54
N ASN A 35 -12.01 -14.59 -9.05
CA ASN A 35 -12.23 -14.45 -10.49
C ASN A 35 -11.72 -13.07 -10.90
N GLY A 36 -10.94 -13.01 -11.96
CA GLY A 36 -10.41 -11.77 -12.48
C GLY A 36 -10.50 -11.70 -14.00
N LYS A 37 -10.64 -10.48 -14.51
CA LYS A 37 -10.60 -10.16 -15.92
C LYS A 37 -9.73 -8.96 -16.16
N PHE A 38 -8.74 -9.11 -17.02
CA PHE A 38 -7.94 -8.00 -17.54
C PHE A 38 -8.33 -7.74 -18.98
N SER A 39 -8.54 -6.47 -19.30
CA SER A 39 -8.81 -6.04 -20.68
C SER A 39 -7.76 -5.01 -21.09
N TYR A 40 -7.10 -5.28 -22.19
CA TYR A 40 -6.09 -4.41 -22.78
C TYR A 40 -6.61 -3.90 -24.11
N VAL A 41 -6.50 -2.61 -24.34
CA VAL A 41 -6.84 -1.96 -25.61
C VAL A 41 -5.58 -1.35 -26.17
N TYR A 42 -5.29 -1.65 -27.40
CA TYR A 42 -4.13 -1.16 -28.15
C TYR A 42 -4.60 -0.20 -29.23
N SER A 43 -4.08 1.02 -29.21
CA SER A 43 -4.42 2.07 -30.16
C SER A 43 -3.18 2.86 -30.54
N ASN A 44 -3.32 3.75 -31.53
CA ASN A 44 -2.27 4.68 -31.93
C ASN A 44 -0.95 3.99 -32.32
N TYR A 45 -1.05 2.92 -33.11
CA TYR A 45 0.11 2.24 -33.63
C TYR A 45 0.91 3.13 -34.57
N GLU A 46 2.20 3.29 -34.28
CA GLU A 46 3.18 3.90 -35.16
C GLU A 46 4.09 2.80 -35.73
N PHE A 47 4.05 2.63 -37.05
CA PHE A 47 4.86 1.63 -37.76
C PHE A 47 6.08 2.30 -38.38
N GLU A 48 7.17 1.55 -38.48
CA GLU A 48 8.41 2.00 -39.13
C GLU A 48 9.08 3.23 -38.50
N LYS A 49 8.76 3.50 -37.23
CA LYS A 49 9.37 4.61 -36.50
C LYS A 49 10.80 4.24 -36.07
N ALA A 50 11.76 5.07 -36.51
CA ALA A 50 13.12 4.96 -35.99
C ALA A 50 13.17 5.51 -34.54
N PHE A 51 13.65 4.72 -33.63
CA PHE A 51 13.84 5.14 -32.23
C PHE A 51 15.20 5.81 -32.05
N ALA A 52 15.23 6.90 -31.29
CA ALA A 52 16.49 7.53 -30.89
C ALA A 52 17.34 6.58 -30.05
N LYS A 53 18.67 6.75 -30.09
CA LYS A 53 19.55 6.02 -29.18
C LYS A 53 19.15 6.26 -27.73
N LYS A 54 19.05 5.18 -26.93
CA LYS A 54 18.62 5.21 -25.51
C LYS A 54 17.13 5.49 -25.27
N THR A 55 16.26 5.34 -26.25
CA THR A 55 14.80 5.39 -26.03
C THR A 55 14.33 4.32 -25.06
N PHE A 56 14.97 3.15 -25.08
CA PHE A 56 14.71 2.07 -24.16
C PHE A 56 15.76 2.12 -23.04
N THR A 57 15.28 2.33 -21.81
CA THR A 57 16.09 2.32 -20.60
C THR A 57 15.90 1.00 -19.84
N ASN A 58 16.60 0.83 -18.73
CA ASN A 58 16.38 -0.32 -17.82
C ASN A 58 15.08 -0.20 -17.01
N GLU A 59 14.36 0.89 -17.15
CA GLU A 59 13.08 1.12 -16.50
C GLU A 59 12.00 0.29 -17.21
N ILE A 60 11.47 -0.72 -16.50
CA ILE A 60 10.47 -1.65 -17.04
C ILE A 60 9.06 -1.05 -16.96
N VAL A 61 8.79 -0.29 -15.90
CA VAL A 61 7.48 0.35 -15.64
C VAL A 61 7.70 1.75 -15.11
N SER A 62 7.04 2.71 -15.72
CA SER A 62 7.03 4.10 -15.28
C SER A 62 5.60 4.55 -15.01
N PHE A 63 5.41 5.31 -13.95
CA PHE A 63 4.12 5.91 -13.62
C PHE A 63 4.21 7.42 -13.68
N GLU A 64 3.25 8.03 -14.35
CA GLU A 64 3.13 9.50 -14.30
C GLU A 64 2.82 9.98 -12.88
N VAL A 65 3.37 11.13 -12.53
CA VAL A 65 3.09 11.80 -11.27
C VAL A 65 1.58 12.04 -11.15
N ASN A 66 1.01 11.63 -10.01
CA ASN A 66 -0.43 11.69 -9.74
C ASN A 66 -1.34 10.83 -10.66
N SER A 67 -0.81 9.80 -11.33
CA SER A 67 -1.62 8.87 -12.11
C SER A 67 -2.76 8.22 -11.29
N ASN A 68 -2.54 8.03 -10.01
CA ASN A 68 -3.52 7.49 -9.05
C ASN A 68 -4.51 8.53 -8.48
N LYS A 69 -4.34 9.82 -8.80
CA LYS A 69 -5.19 10.92 -8.30
C LYS A 69 -6.10 11.51 -9.37
N LYS A 70 -6.24 10.83 -10.51
CA LYS A 70 -7.14 11.27 -11.58
C LYS A 70 -8.60 11.11 -11.14
N ASP A 71 -9.41 12.11 -11.46
CA ASP A 71 -10.83 12.14 -11.10
C ASP A 71 -11.71 11.26 -12.00
N THR A 72 -12.97 11.17 -11.64
CA THR A 72 -13.97 10.38 -12.37
C THR A 72 -14.20 10.90 -13.79
N LEU A 73 -14.11 12.24 -13.97
CA LEU A 73 -14.27 12.85 -15.29
C LEU A 73 -13.13 12.50 -16.23
N PHE A 74 -11.89 12.50 -15.71
CA PHE A 74 -10.74 12.05 -16.49
C PHE A 74 -10.94 10.60 -16.95
N TRP A 75 -11.34 9.70 -16.07
CA TRP A 75 -11.51 8.30 -16.40
C TRP A 75 -12.70 8.05 -17.33
N SER A 76 -13.81 8.77 -17.19
CA SER A 76 -14.96 8.64 -18.11
C SER A 76 -14.60 9.03 -19.54
N LYS A 77 -13.72 10.03 -19.69
CA LYS A 77 -13.28 10.53 -20.99
C LYS A 77 -12.19 9.69 -21.65
N ASN A 78 -11.29 9.12 -20.83
CA ASN A 78 -10.11 8.40 -21.33
C ASN A 78 -10.24 6.88 -21.30
N ARG A 79 -11.32 6.34 -20.71
CA ARG A 79 -11.52 4.90 -20.63
C ARG A 79 -12.02 4.36 -21.96
N PRO A 80 -11.26 3.48 -22.63
CA PRO A 80 -11.64 2.94 -23.94
C PRO A 80 -12.78 1.91 -23.86
N ILE A 81 -13.01 1.29 -22.70
CA ILE A 81 -14.10 0.36 -22.44
C ILE A 81 -14.95 0.95 -21.31
N PRO A 82 -16.26 1.23 -21.53
CA PRO A 82 -17.13 1.75 -20.48
C PRO A 82 -17.27 0.74 -19.35
N LEU A 83 -17.56 1.25 -18.15
CA LEU A 83 -17.88 0.40 -17.00
C LEU A 83 -19.21 -0.31 -17.21
N THR A 84 -19.29 -1.53 -16.73
CA THR A 84 -20.56 -2.23 -16.57
C THR A 84 -21.38 -1.59 -15.43
N LEU A 85 -22.67 -1.89 -15.37
CA LEU A 85 -23.53 -1.44 -14.27
C LEU A 85 -23.02 -1.93 -12.90
N GLU A 86 -22.59 -3.17 -12.82
CA GLU A 86 -22.04 -3.76 -11.59
C GLU A 86 -20.76 -3.07 -11.14
N GLU A 87 -19.83 -2.80 -12.06
CA GLU A 87 -18.61 -2.08 -11.79
C GLU A 87 -18.88 -0.65 -11.30
N ASN A 88 -19.84 0.04 -11.92
CA ASN A 88 -20.20 1.38 -11.52
C ASN A 88 -20.80 1.43 -10.11
N ILE A 89 -21.71 0.50 -9.78
CA ILE A 89 -22.27 0.35 -8.44
C ILE A 89 -21.16 0.03 -7.41
N ASP A 90 -20.21 -0.83 -7.76
CA ASP A 90 -19.10 -1.17 -6.89
C ASP A 90 -18.18 0.02 -6.62
N TYR A 91 -17.90 0.85 -7.63
CA TYR A 91 -17.15 2.11 -7.45
C TYR A 91 -17.85 3.06 -6.50
N ILE A 92 -19.14 3.33 -6.70
CA ILE A 92 -19.94 4.20 -5.83
C ILE A 92 -19.93 3.68 -4.38
N LYS A 93 -20.10 2.38 -4.21
CA LYS A 93 -20.05 1.73 -2.88
C LYS A 93 -18.67 1.88 -2.23
N LYS A 94 -17.60 1.66 -2.97
CA LYS A 94 -16.22 1.79 -2.49
C LYS A 94 -15.90 3.23 -2.10
N ASP A 95 -16.32 4.21 -2.90
CA ASP A 95 -16.13 5.63 -2.59
C ASP A 95 -16.88 6.04 -1.32
N SER A 96 -18.10 5.56 -1.14
CA SER A 96 -18.88 5.80 0.08
C SER A 96 -18.20 5.19 1.32
N ILE A 97 -17.72 3.95 1.21
CA ILE A 97 -16.98 3.28 2.28
C ILE A 97 -15.67 4.01 2.58
N HIS A 98 -14.94 4.44 1.54
CA HIS A 98 -13.70 5.19 1.68
C HIS A 98 -13.93 6.51 2.41
N THR A 99 -14.96 7.26 2.03
CA THR A 99 -15.33 8.52 2.67
C THR A 99 -15.66 8.33 4.14
N VAL A 100 -16.47 7.33 4.48
CA VAL A 100 -16.83 7.01 5.87
C VAL A 100 -15.59 6.61 6.67
N ARG A 101 -14.75 5.71 6.13
CA ARG A 101 -13.55 5.20 6.83
C ARG A 101 -12.48 6.26 7.05
N ASN A 102 -12.39 7.26 6.17
CA ASN A 102 -11.46 8.38 6.31
C ASN A 102 -12.05 9.57 7.07
N SER A 103 -13.32 9.50 7.46
CA SER A 103 -13.93 10.56 8.27
C SER A 103 -13.27 10.62 9.65
N LYS A 104 -13.06 11.84 10.15
CA LYS A 104 -12.47 12.06 11.48
C LYS A 104 -13.22 11.28 12.57
N LYS A 105 -14.56 11.31 12.51
CA LYS A 105 -15.42 10.59 13.47
C LYS A 105 -15.13 9.09 13.51
N TYR A 106 -14.97 8.46 12.36
CA TYR A 106 -14.68 7.03 12.26
C TYR A 106 -13.26 6.73 12.77
N LEU A 107 -12.26 7.51 12.34
CA LEU A 107 -10.88 7.35 12.78
C LEU A 107 -10.74 7.52 14.30
N ASP A 108 -11.32 8.59 14.86
CA ASP A 108 -11.30 8.84 16.31
C ASP A 108 -12.00 7.69 17.09
N SER A 109 -13.05 7.09 16.51
CA SER A 109 -13.75 5.96 17.16
C SER A 109 -12.90 4.69 17.21
N ILE A 110 -12.14 4.41 16.17
CA ILE A 110 -11.20 3.28 16.13
C ILE A 110 -10.03 3.55 17.07
N ASP A 111 -9.41 4.72 16.96
CA ASP A 111 -8.29 5.12 17.80
C ASP A 111 -8.67 5.03 19.30
N LYS A 112 -9.87 5.45 19.67
CA LYS A 112 -10.38 5.32 21.04
C LYS A 112 -10.47 3.86 21.53
N LYS A 113 -10.80 2.93 20.64
CA LYS A 113 -10.87 1.50 20.97
C LYS A 113 -9.47 0.89 21.09
N GLU A 114 -8.58 1.22 20.18
CA GLU A 114 -7.23 0.66 20.10
C GLU A 114 -6.28 1.25 21.16
N ASN A 115 -6.41 2.54 21.45
CA ASN A 115 -5.59 3.27 22.43
C ASN A 115 -5.93 2.97 23.90
N LYS A 116 -6.77 1.98 24.19
CA LYS A 116 -7.10 1.63 25.56
C LYS A 116 -5.85 1.14 26.30
N PHE A 117 -5.43 1.88 27.31
CA PHE A 117 -4.39 1.46 28.22
C PHE A 117 -4.92 0.30 29.09
N LYS A 118 -4.15 -0.77 29.15
CA LYS A 118 -4.47 -1.96 29.96
C LYS A 118 -3.49 -2.04 31.14
N PHE A 119 -3.90 -2.63 32.25
CA PHE A 119 -3.06 -2.73 33.46
C PHE A 119 -1.71 -3.43 33.20
N HIS A 120 -1.64 -4.33 32.21
CA HIS A 120 -0.43 -5.03 31.82
C HIS A 120 0.40 -4.30 30.77
N SER A 121 -0.08 -3.16 30.24
CA SER A 121 0.65 -2.39 29.20
C SER A 121 2.06 -1.96 29.60
N PRO A 122 2.38 -1.64 30.87
CA PRO A 122 3.76 -1.36 31.27
C PRO A 122 4.71 -2.53 31.06
N ILE A 123 4.18 -3.76 31.12
CA ILE A 123 4.95 -4.99 30.96
C ILE A 123 5.00 -5.40 29.48
N THR A 124 3.85 -5.42 28.81
CA THR A 124 3.72 -5.97 27.45
C THR A 124 3.94 -4.96 26.34
N GLY A 125 4.03 -3.67 26.68
CA GLY A 125 4.10 -2.58 25.73
C GLY A 125 2.75 -1.89 25.53
N TYR A 126 2.84 -0.70 24.93
CA TYR A 126 1.69 0.13 24.65
C TYR A 126 1.86 0.84 23.31
N HIS A 127 0.81 0.86 22.52
CA HIS A 127 0.77 1.59 21.29
C HIS A 127 -0.40 2.57 21.31
N TRP A 128 -0.08 3.85 21.11
CA TRP A 128 -1.03 4.92 20.95
C TRP A 128 -0.97 5.45 19.52
N LYS A 129 -2.12 5.70 18.94
CA LYS A 129 -2.26 6.22 17.59
C LYS A 129 -3.31 7.32 17.53
N ASN A 130 -3.03 8.36 16.78
CA ASN A 130 -4.02 9.34 16.35
C ASN A 130 -4.02 9.39 14.82
N SER A 131 -4.97 8.69 14.22
CA SER A 131 -5.08 8.54 12.77
C SER A 131 -5.43 9.86 12.08
N SER A 132 -6.23 10.71 12.72
CA SER A 132 -6.60 12.02 12.19
C SER A 132 -5.40 12.98 12.13
N LEU A 133 -4.56 12.98 13.15
CA LEU A 133 -3.33 13.80 13.22
C LEU A 133 -2.13 13.11 12.61
N LYS A 134 -2.27 11.85 12.18
CA LYS A 134 -1.19 11.04 11.58
C LYS A 134 0.03 10.93 12.48
N LYS A 135 -0.20 10.64 13.76
CA LYS A 135 0.83 10.48 14.78
C LYS A 135 0.66 9.17 15.51
N SER A 136 1.77 8.57 15.93
CA SER A 136 1.76 7.42 16.82
C SER A 136 2.90 7.49 17.83
N PHE A 137 2.68 6.86 18.96
CA PHE A 137 3.66 6.63 20.00
C PHE A 137 3.62 5.15 20.37
N SER A 138 4.77 4.53 20.51
CA SER A 138 4.89 3.14 20.96
C SER A 138 5.88 3.05 22.09
N TYR A 139 5.55 2.19 23.03
CA TYR A 139 6.42 1.73 24.11
C TYR A 139 6.52 0.21 24.02
N ASP A 140 7.74 -0.31 23.97
CA ASP A 140 7.99 -1.73 23.66
C ASP A 140 7.68 -2.68 24.84
N GLY A 141 7.46 -2.14 26.04
CA GLY A 141 7.24 -2.94 27.26
C GLY A 141 8.55 -3.46 27.85
N LEU A 142 8.44 -4.07 29.03
CA LEU A 142 9.59 -4.66 29.74
C LEU A 142 9.72 -6.16 29.47
N LEU A 143 8.63 -6.86 29.22
CA LEU A 143 8.62 -8.31 28.98
C LEU A 143 8.01 -8.66 27.62
N ASN A 144 8.69 -8.26 26.58
CA ASN A 144 8.42 -8.74 25.23
C ASN A 144 9.36 -9.93 24.95
N LEU A 145 8.92 -10.93 24.17
CA LEU A 145 9.75 -12.10 23.81
C LEU A 145 11.12 -11.72 23.19
N SER A 146 11.21 -10.54 22.60
CA SER A 146 12.44 -10.00 22.02
C SER A 146 13.24 -9.10 22.98
N SER A 147 12.67 -8.73 24.14
CA SER A 147 13.30 -7.78 25.05
C SER A 147 14.24 -8.44 26.05
N LEU A 148 14.09 -9.73 26.32
CA LEU A 148 14.97 -10.47 27.21
C LEU A 148 15.96 -11.29 26.39
N SER A 149 17.24 -11.01 26.54
CA SER A 149 18.30 -11.74 25.86
C SER A 149 19.46 -12.02 26.81
N PHE A 150 20.34 -12.93 26.40
CA PHE A 150 21.53 -13.31 27.17
C PHE A 150 22.78 -13.12 26.33
N ASN A 151 23.78 -12.48 26.87
CA ASN A 151 25.13 -12.45 26.32
C ASN A 151 26.19 -12.64 27.42
N THR A 152 27.40 -13.05 27.05
CA THR A 152 28.46 -13.41 27.98
C THR A 152 29.03 -12.24 28.78
N VAL A 153 28.81 -11.01 28.36
CA VAL A 153 29.33 -9.79 28.99
C VAL A 153 28.33 -9.24 30.01
N GLN A 154 27.07 -9.15 29.62
CA GLN A 154 26.00 -8.54 30.42
C GLN A 154 25.20 -9.57 31.20
N GLY A 155 25.39 -10.88 30.92
CA GLY A 155 24.53 -11.95 31.38
C GLY A 155 23.13 -11.81 30.76
N TRP A 156 22.10 -11.95 31.54
CA TRP A 156 20.76 -11.57 31.13
C TRP A 156 20.67 -10.07 30.95
N ASN A 157 20.03 -9.63 29.90
CA ASN A 157 19.79 -8.22 29.65
C ASN A 157 18.34 -7.99 29.20
N LEU A 158 17.87 -6.81 29.49
CA LEU A 158 16.51 -6.36 29.21
C LEU A 158 16.55 -5.14 28.29
N ASP A 159 15.90 -5.29 27.16
CA ASP A 159 15.73 -4.20 26.19
C ASP A 159 14.32 -3.61 26.28
N SER A 160 14.23 -2.29 26.23
CA SER A 160 12.97 -1.59 26.08
C SER A 160 13.18 -0.30 25.30
N GLY A 161 12.12 0.30 24.81
CA GLY A 161 12.24 1.51 24.01
C GLY A 161 10.94 2.26 23.83
N PHE A 162 11.12 3.48 23.32
CA PHE A 162 10.01 4.34 22.90
C PHE A 162 10.21 4.73 21.45
N SER A 163 9.13 4.82 20.71
CA SER A 163 9.16 5.40 19.38
C SER A 163 7.98 6.35 19.17
N PHE A 164 8.28 7.46 18.55
CA PHE A 164 7.29 8.45 18.10
C PHE A 164 7.40 8.59 16.59
N ARG A 165 6.27 8.59 15.90
CA ARG A 165 6.21 8.82 14.46
C ARG A 165 5.16 9.85 14.12
N ASN A 166 5.54 10.78 13.25
CA ASN A 166 4.64 11.74 12.62
C ASN A 166 4.74 11.60 11.11
N TRP A 167 3.63 11.21 10.46
CA TRP A 167 3.56 11.03 9.00
C TRP A 167 2.58 12.00 8.33
N ALA A 168 2.22 13.09 9.00
CA ALA A 168 1.27 14.08 8.47
C ALA A 168 1.72 14.69 7.14
N ALA A 169 3.03 14.88 6.94
CA ALA A 169 3.59 15.41 5.70
C ALA A 169 3.87 14.37 4.62
N GLN A 170 3.59 13.08 4.86
CA GLN A 170 3.93 12.01 3.91
C GLN A 170 3.09 12.07 2.64
N GLU A 171 1.82 12.43 2.74
CA GLU A 171 0.93 12.51 1.57
C GLU A 171 1.26 13.69 0.66
N GLU A 172 1.70 14.81 1.22
CA GLU A 172 2.00 16.02 0.45
C GLU A 172 3.44 16.06 -0.04
N LYS A 173 4.38 15.65 0.80
CA LYS A 173 5.84 15.84 0.59
C LYS A 173 6.64 14.54 0.61
N GLY A 174 5.99 13.38 0.78
CA GLY A 174 6.66 12.09 0.92
C GLY A 174 7.54 11.98 2.17
N LYS A 175 7.38 12.87 3.16
CA LYS A 175 8.24 12.98 4.34
C LYS A 175 7.52 12.51 5.60
N SER A 176 8.22 11.76 6.42
CA SER A 176 7.79 11.41 7.77
C SER A 176 8.92 11.66 8.76
N THR A 177 8.57 11.98 9.99
CA THR A 177 9.53 12.12 11.09
C THR A 177 9.33 10.99 12.07
N SER A 178 10.40 10.31 12.42
CA SER A 178 10.39 9.29 13.47
C SER A 178 11.55 9.53 14.44
N ILE A 179 11.24 9.40 15.73
CA ILE A 179 12.22 9.47 16.82
C ILE A 179 12.07 8.18 17.60
N SER A 180 13.16 7.47 17.81
CA SER A 180 13.16 6.25 18.62
C SER A 180 14.33 6.23 19.58
N THR A 181 14.08 5.73 20.79
CA THR A 181 15.09 5.55 21.83
C THR A 181 14.98 4.13 22.35
N LYS A 182 16.11 3.48 22.51
CA LYS A 182 16.22 2.15 23.11
C LYS A 182 17.05 2.22 24.37
N PHE A 183 16.68 1.42 25.34
CA PHE A 183 17.38 1.24 26.61
C PHE A 183 17.70 -0.23 26.77
N ASN A 184 18.92 -0.52 27.17
CA ASN A 184 19.38 -1.86 27.50
C ASN A 184 19.91 -1.88 28.93
N TYR A 185 19.40 -2.78 29.77
CA TYR A 185 19.90 -3.00 31.12
C TYR A 185 20.52 -4.39 31.24
N GLY A 186 21.79 -4.45 31.59
CA GLY A 186 22.51 -5.69 31.87
C GLY A 186 22.49 -6.03 33.34
N PHE A 187 22.03 -7.24 33.67
CA PHE A 187 21.91 -7.67 35.07
C PHE A 187 23.23 -8.04 35.71
N SER A 188 24.22 -8.53 34.93
CA SER A 188 25.52 -8.93 35.47
C SER A 188 26.46 -7.75 35.73
N ASP A 189 26.37 -6.74 34.90
CA ASP A 189 27.20 -5.55 35.02
C ASP A 189 26.50 -4.34 35.64
N ASN A 190 25.20 -4.46 35.94
CA ASN A 190 24.36 -3.43 36.56
C ASN A 190 24.40 -2.08 35.83
N ARG A 191 24.45 -2.10 34.47
CA ARG A 191 24.55 -0.87 33.66
C ARG A 191 23.34 -0.71 32.77
N LEU A 192 22.85 0.52 32.76
CA LEU A 192 21.88 1.02 31.77
C LEU A 192 22.65 1.67 30.60
N ARG A 193 22.27 1.32 29.40
CA ARG A 193 22.84 1.84 28.14
C ARG A 193 21.79 2.41 27.26
#